data_863ec9071694d3ea1395343698d6dcfd
#
_entry.id   863ec9071694d3ea1395343698d6dcfd
#
_cell.length_a   1.000
_cell.length_b   1.000
_cell.length_c   1.000
_cell.angle_alpha   90.00
_cell.angle_beta   90.00
_cell.angle_gamma   90.00
#
_symmetry.space_group_name_H-M   'P 1'
#
loop_
_entity.id
_entity.type
_entity.pdbx_description
1 polymer ?
#
loop_
_entity_poly.entity_id
_entity_poly.type
_entity_poly.pdbx_seq_one_letter_code
_entity_poly.pdbx_strand_id
1 'polypeptide(L)'
;MPADLAISNTDLIVLFGNIMDNAIEACQHMDNATIKLTALISRGYLVVRESNPVPEHPEAKKRRIPELERGVGFRVLDNMAEKYNGSFTHSIEDGVYTVTVMLNTEQTV
;
A
#
# COMPACT_ATOMS: atom_id res chain seq x y z
N MET A 1 -16.40 6.54 -3.23
CA MET A 1 -16.36 5.33 -4.07
C MET A 1 -17.77 4.81 -4.31
N PRO A 2 -18.00 4.18 -5.42
CA PRO A 2 -19.33 3.64 -5.69
C PRO A 2 -19.76 2.65 -4.62
N ALA A 3 -21.05 2.64 -4.34
CA ALA A 3 -21.58 1.75 -3.31
C ALA A 3 -21.66 0.30 -3.74
N ASP A 4 -21.54 0.06 -5.03
CA ASP A 4 -21.71 -1.28 -5.59
C ASP A 4 -20.41 -1.97 -5.97
N LEU A 5 -19.30 -1.54 -5.37
CA LEU A 5 -18.03 -2.23 -5.57
C LEU A 5 -18.11 -3.65 -5.03
N ALA A 6 -17.51 -4.58 -5.75
CA ALA A 6 -17.42 -5.95 -5.29
C ALA A 6 -16.50 -6.13 -4.09
N ILE A 7 -15.72 -5.11 -3.78
CA ILE A 7 -14.79 -5.15 -2.65
C ILE A 7 -15.55 -4.77 -1.38
N SER A 8 -15.45 -5.60 -0.35
CA SER A 8 -16.18 -5.35 0.89
C SER A 8 -15.61 -4.13 1.63
N ASN A 9 -16.47 -3.48 2.41
CA ASN A 9 -16.03 -2.35 3.23
C ASN A 9 -14.96 -2.78 4.23
N THR A 10 -15.10 -3.96 4.79
CA THR A 10 -14.12 -4.48 5.74
C THR A 10 -12.75 -4.60 5.07
N ASP A 11 -12.73 -5.13 3.86
CA ASP A 11 -11.47 -5.27 3.13
C ASP A 11 -10.88 -3.93 2.76
N LEU A 12 -11.71 -2.95 2.42
CA LEU A 12 -11.22 -1.60 2.13
C LEU A 12 -10.55 -0.98 3.36
N ILE A 13 -11.16 -1.16 4.53
CA ILE A 13 -10.59 -0.65 5.77
C ILE A 13 -9.25 -1.32 6.06
N VAL A 14 -9.18 -2.63 5.87
CA VAL A 14 -7.93 -3.35 6.07
C VAL A 14 -6.87 -2.89 5.08
N LEU A 15 -7.25 -2.72 3.82
CA LEU A 15 -6.34 -2.27 2.78
C LEU A 15 -5.73 -0.91 3.11
N PHE A 16 -6.58 0.09 3.34
CA PHE A 16 -6.09 1.44 3.62
C PHE A 16 -5.34 1.50 4.95
N GLY A 17 -5.80 0.76 5.95
CA GLY A 17 -5.13 0.72 7.24
C GLY A 17 -3.71 0.20 7.12
N ASN A 18 -3.52 -0.89 6.39
CA ASN A 18 -2.19 -1.47 6.21
C ASN A 18 -1.27 -0.54 5.40
N ILE A 19 -1.81 0.06 4.35
CA ILE A 19 -1.02 0.98 3.54
C ILE A 19 -0.56 2.18 4.37
N MET A 20 -1.48 2.76 5.13
CA MET A 20 -1.15 3.95 5.93
C MET A 20 -0.24 3.61 7.10
N ASP A 21 -0.44 2.47 7.74
CA ASP A 21 0.45 2.05 8.82
C ASP A 21 1.88 1.91 8.33
N ASN A 22 2.06 1.32 7.16
CA ASN A 22 3.38 1.17 6.58
C ASN A 22 4.00 2.54 6.27
N ALA A 23 3.20 3.46 5.75
CA ALA A 23 3.69 4.79 5.42
C ALA A 23 4.08 5.56 6.67
N ILE A 24 3.25 5.50 7.69
CA ILE A 24 3.52 6.20 8.95
C ILE A 24 4.79 5.64 9.59
N GLU A 25 4.92 4.32 9.60
CA GLU A 25 6.11 3.70 10.16
C GLU A 25 7.36 4.11 9.39
N ALA A 26 7.25 4.19 8.06
CA ALA A 26 8.38 4.59 7.24
C ALA A 26 8.84 6.01 7.52
N CYS A 27 7.92 6.89 7.90
CA CYS A 27 8.21 8.30 8.14
C CYS A 27 8.39 8.65 9.60
N GLN A 28 8.36 7.67 10.48
CA GLN A 28 8.29 7.87 11.92
C GLN A 28 9.40 8.73 12.48
N HIS A 29 10.59 8.64 11.92
CA HIS A 29 11.74 9.38 12.40
C HIS A 29 12.20 10.47 11.44
N MET A 30 11.31 10.89 10.55
CA MET A 30 11.63 11.90 9.57
C MET A 30 10.87 13.18 9.87
N ASP A 31 11.57 14.30 9.77
CA ASP A 31 10.92 15.59 9.90
C ASP A 31 10.35 16.00 8.56
N ASN A 32 9.16 16.58 8.58
CA ASN A 32 8.54 17.15 7.37
C ASN A 32 8.32 16.12 6.26
N ALA A 33 8.12 14.87 6.62
CA ALA A 33 7.81 13.86 5.63
C ALA A 33 6.38 14.05 5.15
N THR A 34 6.17 13.86 3.86
CA THR A 34 4.85 13.95 3.25
C THR A 34 4.45 12.59 2.74
N ILE A 35 3.26 12.15 3.12
CA ILE A 35 2.69 10.91 2.63
C ILE A 35 1.64 11.28 1.60
N LYS A 36 1.75 10.73 0.41
CA LYS A 36 0.76 10.94 -0.65
C LYS A 36 -0.02 9.66 -0.87
N LEU A 37 -1.31 9.77 -0.77
CA LEU A 37 -2.20 8.64 -0.98
C LEU A 37 -3.23 9.01 -2.03
N THR A 38 -3.32 8.20 -3.06
CA THR A 38 -4.35 8.39 -4.09
C THR A 38 -5.11 7.09 -4.27
N ALA A 39 -6.38 7.21 -4.60
CA ALA A 39 -7.21 6.07 -4.90
C ALA A 39 -8.15 6.47 -6.01
N LEU A 40 -8.21 5.63 -7.04
CA LEU A 40 -9.10 5.90 -8.17
C LEU A 40 -9.54 4.58 -8.78
N ILE A 41 -10.61 4.63 -9.55
CA ILE A 41 -11.09 3.47 -10.28
C ILE A 41 -10.79 3.71 -11.76
N SER A 42 -10.10 2.77 -12.35
CA SER A 42 -9.71 2.85 -13.75
C SER A 42 -9.85 1.48 -14.38
N ARG A 43 -10.60 1.41 -15.45
CA ARG A 43 -10.76 0.19 -16.24
C ARG A 43 -11.19 -1.03 -15.42
N GLY A 44 -12.08 -0.79 -14.47
CA GLY A 44 -12.59 -1.87 -13.63
C GLY A 44 -11.69 -2.26 -12.47
N TYR A 45 -10.65 -1.47 -12.20
CA TYR A 45 -9.78 -1.71 -11.06
C TYR A 45 -9.79 -0.53 -10.11
N LEU A 46 -9.79 -0.85 -8.84
CA LEU A 46 -9.48 0.14 -7.81
C LEU A 46 -7.95 0.20 -7.72
N VAL A 47 -7.39 1.36 -7.99
CA VAL A 47 -5.94 1.56 -7.92
C VAL A 47 -5.65 2.45 -6.73
N VAL A 48 -4.90 1.93 -5.77
CA VAL A 48 -4.50 2.67 -4.59
C VAL A 48 -2.99 2.80 -4.62
N ARG A 49 -2.52 4.02 -4.59
CA ARG A 49 -1.09 4.30 -4.61
C ARG A 49 -0.71 5.19 -3.44
N GLU A 50 0.31 4.79 -2.74
CA GLU A 50 0.85 5.57 -1.64
C GLU A 50 2.33 5.78 -1.91
N SER A 51 2.84 7.00 -1.67
CA SER A 51 4.26 7.25 -1.76
C SER A 51 4.70 8.07 -0.56
N ASN A 52 5.91 7.79 -0.11
CA ASN A 52 6.49 8.49 1.03
C ASN A 52 8.00 8.48 0.89
N PRO A 53 8.68 9.49 1.46
CA PRO A 53 10.13 9.49 1.44
C PRO A 53 10.68 8.41 2.35
N VAL A 54 11.90 7.99 2.07
CA VAL A 54 12.63 7.06 2.93
C VAL A 54 13.98 7.66 3.25
N PRO A 55 14.57 7.30 4.40
CA PRO A 55 15.88 7.80 4.76
C PRO A 55 16.94 7.38 3.75
N GLU A 56 17.86 8.28 3.48
CA GLU A 56 18.91 7.98 2.52
C GLU A 56 20.06 7.18 3.12
N HIS A 57 20.14 7.12 4.43
CA HIS A 57 21.22 6.39 5.10
C HIS A 57 21.02 4.90 4.98
N PRO A 58 21.96 4.17 4.41
CA PRO A 58 21.83 2.72 4.27
C PRO A 58 21.57 2.01 5.59
N GLU A 59 22.19 2.48 6.66
CA GLU A 59 22.01 1.89 7.97
C GLU A 59 20.59 2.04 8.46
N ALA A 60 20.01 3.21 8.25
CA ALA A 60 18.65 3.46 8.63
C ALA A 60 17.71 2.57 7.83
N LYS A 61 18.01 2.37 6.56
CA LYS A 61 17.22 1.48 5.73
C LYS A 61 17.22 0.06 6.27
N LYS A 62 18.39 -0.41 6.67
CA LYS A 62 18.50 -1.78 7.19
C LYS A 62 17.69 -1.97 8.45
N ARG A 63 17.69 -0.96 9.32
CA ARG A 63 16.94 -1.07 10.56
C ARG A 63 15.46 -0.90 10.35
N ARG A 64 15.10 -0.12 9.35
CA ARG A 64 13.72 0.22 9.14
C ARG A 64 12.90 -0.85 8.49
N ILE A 65 13.56 -1.79 7.87
CA ILE A 65 12.84 -2.88 7.25
C ILE A 65 13.23 -4.17 7.93
N PRO A 66 12.83 -4.36 9.16
CA PRO A 66 12.82 -5.71 9.66
C PRO A 66 11.77 -6.38 8.82
N GLU A 67 12.20 -7.24 7.95
CA GLU A 67 11.28 -7.91 7.06
C GLU A 67 10.17 -8.60 7.80
N LEU A 68 10.43 -8.99 9.03
CA LEU A 68 9.41 -9.63 9.83
C LEU A 68 8.24 -8.72 10.13
N GLU A 69 8.51 -7.45 10.44
CA GLU A 69 7.43 -6.52 10.72
C GLU A 69 6.65 -6.17 9.48
N ARG A 70 7.38 -5.91 8.40
CA ARG A 70 6.71 -5.55 7.15
C ARG A 70 6.09 -6.76 6.48
N GLY A 71 6.64 -7.93 6.75
CA GLY A 71 6.13 -9.14 6.16
C GLY A 71 4.67 -9.37 6.44
N VAL A 72 4.20 -9.01 7.63
CA VAL A 72 2.79 -9.20 7.97
C VAL A 72 1.92 -8.27 7.14
N GLY A 73 2.26 -6.98 7.12
CA GLY A 73 1.48 -6.01 6.35
C GLY A 73 1.50 -6.30 4.87
N PHE A 74 2.68 -6.64 4.33
CA PHE A 74 2.80 -6.96 2.91
C PHE A 74 2.04 -8.24 2.57
N ARG A 75 2.03 -9.20 3.47
CA ARG A 75 1.29 -10.43 3.24
C ARG A 75 -0.20 -10.16 3.16
N VAL A 76 -0.72 -9.27 4.00
CA VAL A 76 -2.11 -8.90 3.95
C VAL A 76 -2.45 -8.26 2.61
N LEU A 77 -1.60 -7.35 2.15
CA LEU A 77 -1.83 -6.67 0.87
C LEU A 77 -1.72 -7.64 -0.30
N ASP A 78 -0.77 -8.54 -0.24
CA ASP A 78 -0.57 -9.55 -1.26
C ASP A 78 -1.78 -10.49 -1.34
N ASN A 79 -2.25 -10.95 -0.19
CA ASN A 79 -3.43 -11.81 -0.12
C ASN A 79 -4.65 -11.09 -0.64
N MET A 80 -4.78 -9.81 -0.34
CA MET A 80 -5.91 -9.04 -0.82
C MET A 80 -5.87 -8.89 -2.34
N ALA A 81 -4.69 -8.61 -2.89
CA ALA A 81 -4.55 -8.53 -4.34
C ALA A 81 -4.95 -9.86 -4.99
N GLU A 82 -4.52 -10.96 -4.40
CA GLU A 82 -4.86 -12.27 -4.92
C GLU A 82 -6.37 -12.54 -4.81
N LYS A 83 -6.97 -12.18 -3.69
CA LYS A 83 -8.40 -12.38 -3.48
C LYS A 83 -9.24 -11.65 -4.52
N TYR A 84 -8.80 -10.47 -4.92
CA TYR A 84 -9.55 -9.63 -5.86
C TYR A 84 -8.95 -9.62 -7.27
N ASN A 85 -8.13 -10.61 -7.60
CA ASN A 85 -7.55 -10.76 -8.94
C ASN A 85 -6.83 -9.50 -9.41
N GLY A 86 -6.07 -8.91 -8.52
CA GLY A 86 -5.32 -7.70 -8.81
C GLY A 86 -3.83 -7.90 -8.64
N SER A 87 -3.15 -6.84 -8.27
CA SER A 87 -1.71 -6.89 -8.08
C SER A 87 -1.28 -5.99 -6.92
N PHE A 88 -0.13 -6.29 -6.36
CA PHE A 88 0.50 -5.52 -5.32
C PHE A 88 1.97 -5.37 -5.70
N THR A 89 2.42 -4.12 -5.86
CA THR A 89 3.80 -3.84 -6.20
C THR A 89 4.34 -2.74 -5.31
N HIS A 90 5.65 -2.72 -5.14
CA HIS A 90 6.30 -1.64 -4.41
C HIS A 90 7.70 -1.43 -4.97
N SER A 91 8.20 -0.21 -4.82
CA SER A 91 9.53 0.13 -5.32
C SER A 91 10.08 1.31 -4.54
N ILE A 92 11.40 1.47 -4.60
CA ILE A 92 12.08 2.62 -4.04
C ILE A 92 12.90 3.24 -5.17
N GLU A 93 12.64 4.51 -5.46
CA GLU A 93 13.40 5.25 -6.47
C GLU A 93 13.62 6.67 -5.97
N ASP A 94 14.86 7.12 -6.08
CA ASP A 94 15.21 8.50 -5.72
C ASP A 94 14.77 8.90 -4.32
N GLY A 95 14.89 7.98 -3.38
CA GLY A 95 14.51 8.26 -2.00
C GLY A 95 13.01 8.27 -1.74
N VAL A 96 12.22 7.77 -2.68
CA VAL A 96 10.77 7.69 -2.53
C VAL A 96 10.33 6.24 -2.64
N TYR A 97 9.59 5.80 -1.65
CA TYR A 97 8.99 4.46 -1.62
C TYR A 97 7.56 4.57 -2.11
N THR A 98 7.21 3.75 -3.07
CA THR A 98 5.86 3.76 -3.65
C THR A 98 5.26 2.36 -3.57
N VAL A 99 4.03 2.31 -3.08
CA VAL A 99 3.24 1.07 -3.03
C VAL A 99 2.04 1.27 -3.94
N THR A 100 1.78 0.28 -4.79
CA THR A 100 0.60 0.30 -5.65
C THR A 100 -0.15 -1.00 -5.47
N VAL A 101 -1.44 -0.88 -5.16
CA VAL A 101 -2.34 -2.02 -5.05
C VAL A 101 -3.45 -1.83 -6.06
N MET A 102 -3.70 -2.86 -6.85
CA MET A 102 -4.81 -2.85 -7.80
C MET A 102 -5.73 -4.01 -7.46
N LEU A 103 -7.00 -3.71 -7.34
CA LEU A 103 -8.01 -4.72 -7.03
C LEU A 103 -9.11 -4.65 -8.08
N ASN A 104 -9.53 -5.82 -8.57
CA ASN A 104 -10.62 -5.86 -9.53
C ASN A 104 -11.93 -5.52 -8.81
N THR A 105 -12.64 -4.53 -9.32
CA THR A 105 -13.88 -4.07 -8.70
C THR A 105 -15.10 -4.81 -9.21
N GLU A 106 -14.94 -5.63 -10.23
CA GLU A 106 -16.04 -6.38 -10.80
C GLU A 106 -15.90 -7.82 -10.38
N GLN A 107 -16.96 -8.34 -9.82
CA GLN A 107 -16.94 -9.72 -9.43
C GLN A 107 -17.39 -10.56 -10.60
N THR A 108 -16.46 -11.24 -11.21
CA THR A 108 -16.81 -12.21 -12.23
C THR A 108 -16.91 -13.55 -11.57
N VAL A 109 -18.00 -14.17 -11.81
CA VAL A 109 -18.27 -15.47 -11.25
C VAL A 109 -17.73 -16.57 -12.15
#